data_85ec2d03858d6b46820adb2ccc8bb338
#
_entry.id   85ec2d03858d6b46820adb2ccc8bb338
#
_cell.length_a   1.000
_cell.length_b   1.000
_cell.length_c   1.000
_cell.angle_alpha   90.00
_cell.angle_beta   90.00
_cell.angle_gamma   90.00
#
_symmetry.space_group_name_H-M   'P 1'
#
loop_
_entity.id
_entity.type
_entity.pdbx_description
1 polymer ?
#
loop_
_entity_poly.entity_id
_entity_poly.type
_entity_poly.pdbx_seq_one_letter_code
_entity_poly.pdbx_strand_id
1 'polypeptide(L)'
;ELSMAKVNVLAMHQLCKFAVQKMQAQGFGTVLNVASSAGLLPGGPYMAGYYASKAYVVSMTRGVAEELREMHSPVYVCALCPGPVDTEFNDRAGVVFALRGITPELCVEEALLGMMHRKTIIVPSALMRAATTAQHFVPTPLLMPIMARQQKKKLGGSTPTQEH
;
A
#
# COMPACT_ATOMS: atom_id res chain seq x y z
N GLU A 1 -3.28 -0.42 -17.82
CA GLU A 1 -4.02 -0.22 -16.56
C GLU A 1 -4.88 -1.42 -16.17
N LEU A 2 -5.69 -1.98 -17.08
CA LEU A 2 -6.53 -3.16 -16.79
C LEU A 2 -5.74 -4.38 -16.32
N SER A 3 -4.53 -4.61 -16.87
CA SER A 3 -3.64 -5.69 -16.42
C SER A 3 -3.19 -5.49 -14.97
N MET A 4 -2.86 -4.26 -14.59
CA MET A 4 -2.52 -3.90 -13.22
C MET A 4 -3.70 -4.10 -12.27
N ALA A 5 -4.91 -3.72 -12.67
CA ALA A 5 -6.12 -3.93 -11.86
C ALA A 5 -6.41 -5.43 -11.67
N LYS A 6 -6.25 -6.26 -12.71
CA LYS A 6 -6.40 -7.71 -12.60
C LYS A 6 -5.43 -8.31 -11.56
N VAL A 7 -4.17 -7.89 -11.56
CA VAL A 7 -3.16 -8.40 -10.62
C VAL A 7 -3.34 -7.80 -9.23
N ASN A 8 -3.39 -6.47 -9.13
CA ASN A 8 -3.36 -5.77 -7.84
C ASN A 8 -4.70 -5.85 -7.08
N VAL A 9 -5.80 -6.11 -7.78
CA VAL A 9 -7.13 -6.14 -7.17
C VAL A 9 -7.71 -7.55 -7.22
N LEU A 10 -7.97 -8.09 -8.41
CA LEU A 10 -8.72 -9.36 -8.53
C LEU A 10 -7.91 -10.55 -8.01
N ALA A 11 -6.68 -10.73 -8.48
CA ALA A 11 -5.85 -11.85 -8.04
C ALA A 11 -5.54 -11.74 -6.55
N MET A 12 -5.20 -10.55 -6.07
CA MET A 12 -4.90 -10.29 -4.67
C MET A 12 -6.12 -10.59 -3.77
N HIS A 13 -7.32 -10.17 -4.18
CA HIS A 13 -8.56 -10.49 -3.47
C HIS A 13 -8.78 -11.99 -3.36
N GLN A 14 -8.68 -12.70 -4.48
CA GLN A 14 -8.89 -14.15 -4.53
C GLN A 14 -7.89 -14.90 -3.66
N LEU A 15 -6.60 -14.54 -3.75
CA LEU A 15 -5.53 -15.17 -2.97
C LEU A 15 -5.68 -14.90 -1.48
N CYS A 16 -6.00 -13.66 -1.09
CA CYS A 16 -6.23 -13.32 0.31
C CYS A 16 -7.41 -14.10 0.89
N LYS A 17 -8.55 -14.15 0.19
CA LYS A 17 -9.72 -14.91 0.60
C LYS A 17 -9.40 -16.40 0.75
N PHE A 18 -8.75 -16.99 -0.25
CA PHE A 18 -8.35 -18.39 -0.22
C PHE A 18 -7.40 -18.71 0.96
N ALA A 19 -6.37 -17.87 1.16
CA ALA A 19 -5.42 -18.02 2.24
C ALA A 19 -6.10 -17.97 3.62
N VAL A 20 -6.96 -16.96 3.83
CA VAL A 20 -7.71 -16.80 5.09
C VAL A 20 -8.58 -18.01 5.36
N GLN A 21 -9.35 -18.49 4.39
CA GLN A 21 -10.21 -19.67 4.55
C GLN A 21 -9.40 -20.93 4.90
N LYS A 22 -8.28 -21.15 4.21
CA LYS A 22 -7.37 -22.26 4.50
C LYS A 22 -6.79 -22.18 5.91
N MET A 23 -6.32 -21.01 6.31
CA MET A 23 -5.73 -20.76 7.62
C MET A 23 -6.75 -20.86 8.75
N GLN A 24 -8.01 -20.45 8.53
CA GLN A 24 -9.09 -20.66 9.48
C GLN A 24 -9.38 -22.16 9.68
N ALA A 25 -9.42 -22.92 8.59
CA ALA A 25 -9.64 -24.38 8.66
C ALA A 25 -8.50 -25.12 9.37
N GLN A 26 -7.26 -24.62 9.26
CA GLN A 26 -6.12 -25.24 9.99
C GLN A 26 -5.93 -24.71 11.42
N GLY A 27 -6.66 -23.67 11.82
CA GLY A 27 -6.64 -23.13 13.18
C GLY A 27 -5.52 -22.11 13.46
N PHE A 28 -4.69 -21.74 12.49
CA PHE A 28 -3.63 -20.71 12.62
C PHE A 28 -3.21 -20.18 11.27
N GLY A 29 -2.61 -19.00 11.24
CA GLY A 29 -1.99 -18.45 10.04
C GLY A 29 -1.81 -16.94 10.07
N THR A 30 -0.99 -16.47 9.14
CA THR A 30 -0.74 -15.04 8.95
C THR A 30 -0.72 -14.71 7.46
N VAL A 31 -1.47 -13.69 7.08
CA VAL A 31 -1.47 -13.14 5.71
C VAL A 31 -0.90 -11.73 5.74
N LEU A 32 0.18 -11.49 5.00
CA LEU A 32 0.74 -10.17 4.76
C LEU A 32 0.40 -9.73 3.33
N ASN A 33 -0.51 -8.78 3.19
CA ASN A 33 -0.85 -8.15 1.93
C ASN A 33 0.12 -7.01 1.62
N VAL A 34 0.79 -7.04 0.47
CA VAL A 34 1.71 -5.97 0.07
C VAL A 34 0.94 -4.88 -0.67
N ALA A 35 0.64 -3.81 0.06
CA ALA A 35 0.01 -2.58 -0.46
C ALA A 35 1.07 -1.53 -0.88
N SER A 36 0.89 -0.30 -0.45
CA SER A 36 1.80 0.84 -0.61
C SER A 36 1.30 2.00 0.26
N SER A 37 2.17 2.93 0.61
CA SER A 37 1.76 4.23 1.17
C SER A 37 0.80 4.99 0.24
N ALA A 38 0.85 4.74 -1.07
CA ALA A 38 -0.12 5.24 -2.05
C ALA A 38 -1.57 4.85 -1.71
N GLY A 39 -1.78 3.68 -1.10
CA GLY A 39 -3.10 3.22 -0.67
C GLY A 39 -3.65 3.91 0.58
N LEU A 40 -2.83 4.69 1.26
CA LEU A 40 -3.21 5.48 2.43
C LEU A 40 -3.52 6.94 2.06
N LEU A 41 -3.22 7.36 0.85
CA LEU A 41 -3.39 8.72 0.35
C LEU A 41 -4.72 8.86 -0.39
N PRO A 42 -5.34 10.05 -0.45
CA PRO A 42 -6.67 10.25 -1.02
C PRO A 42 -6.73 10.07 -2.54
N GLY A 43 -5.59 10.05 -3.21
CA GLY A 43 -5.49 9.82 -4.65
C GLY A 43 -4.08 10.08 -5.17
N GLY A 44 -3.81 9.77 -6.44
CA GLY A 44 -2.53 10.01 -7.09
C GLY A 44 -2.72 10.53 -8.51
N PRO A 45 -2.70 11.86 -8.75
CA PRO A 45 -2.73 12.40 -10.10
C PRO A 45 -1.65 11.75 -10.98
N TYR A 46 -1.97 11.43 -12.23
CA TYR A 46 -1.12 10.71 -13.20
C TYR A 46 -0.80 9.25 -12.86
N MET A 47 -1.25 8.75 -11.69
CA MET A 47 -1.13 7.35 -11.25
C MET A 47 -2.43 6.86 -10.58
N ALA A 48 -3.57 7.38 -11.02
CA ALA A 48 -4.86 7.17 -10.35
C ALA A 48 -5.20 5.68 -10.17
N GLY A 49 -5.05 4.87 -11.21
CA GLY A 49 -5.31 3.43 -11.16
C GLY A 49 -4.41 2.70 -10.13
N TYR A 50 -3.14 3.06 -10.06
CA TYR A 50 -2.22 2.49 -9.06
C TYR A 50 -2.65 2.84 -7.64
N TYR A 51 -2.91 4.12 -7.34
CA TYR A 51 -3.36 4.55 -6.01
C TYR A 51 -4.67 3.89 -5.62
N ALA A 52 -5.64 3.85 -6.53
CA ALA A 52 -6.92 3.17 -6.31
C ALA A 52 -6.73 1.67 -6.04
N SER A 53 -5.87 0.98 -6.80
CA SER A 53 -5.59 -0.43 -6.57
C SER A 53 -4.96 -0.71 -5.20
N LYS A 54 -4.06 0.16 -4.74
CA LYS A 54 -3.42 0.03 -3.42
C LYS A 54 -4.35 0.44 -2.28
N ALA A 55 -5.26 1.40 -2.49
CA ALA A 55 -6.32 1.75 -1.55
C ALA A 55 -7.30 0.57 -1.37
N TYR A 56 -7.63 -0.14 -2.44
CA TYR A 56 -8.41 -1.37 -2.37
C TYR A 56 -7.79 -2.39 -1.42
N VAL A 57 -6.47 -2.67 -1.56
CA VAL A 57 -5.74 -3.60 -0.70
C VAL A 57 -5.80 -3.19 0.76
N VAL A 58 -5.57 -1.91 1.06
CA VAL A 58 -5.63 -1.37 2.42
C VAL A 58 -7.02 -1.51 3.02
N SER A 59 -8.05 -1.11 2.28
CA SER A 59 -9.44 -1.16 2.74
C SER A 59 -9.90 -2.59 2.98
N MET A 60 -9.64 -3.49 2.04
CA MET A 60 -9.97 -4.91 2.17
C MET A 60 -9.26 -5.55 3.37
N THR A 61 -7.96 -5.27 3.56
CA THR A 61 -7.21 -5.81 4.69
C THR A 61 -7.79 -5.37 6.04
N ARG A 62 -8.19 -4.09 6.15
CA ARG A 62 -8.84 -3.57 7.37
C ARG A 62 -10.16 -4.29 7.66
N GLY A 63 -11.01 -4.45 6.63
CA GLY A 63 -12.30 -5.14 6.77
C GLY A 63 -12.12 -6.58 7.22
N VAL A 64 -11.29 -7.35 6.50
CA VAL A 64 -11.01 -8.76 6.83
C VAL A 64 -10.38 -8.91 8.22
N ALA A 65 -9.46 -8.03 8.60
CA ALA A 65 -8.84 -8.08 9.93
C ALA A 65 -9.87 -7.85 11.04
N GLU A 66 -10.83 -6.95 10.85
CA GLU A 66 -11.90 -6.70 11.82
C GLU A 66 -12.89 -7.87 11.90
N GLU A 67 -13.30 -8.42 10.76
CA GLU A 67 -14.15 -9.61 10.71
C GLU A 67 -13.50 -10.80 11.45
N LEU A 68 -12.20 -11.03 11.24
CA LEU A 68 -11.45 -12.07 11.94
C LEU A 68 -11.36 -11.81 13.46
N ARG A 69 -11.22 -10.56 13.86
CA ARG A 69 -11.21 -10.14 15.26
C ARG A 69 -12.56 -10.40 15.93
N GLU A 70 -13.66 -10.04 15.28
CA GLU A 70 -15.02 -10.29 15.79
C GLU A 70 -15.33 -11.80 15.94
N MET A 71 -14.85 -12.59 14.99
CA MET A 71 -14.96 -14.04 15.02
C MET A 71 -14.01 -14.74 16.01
N HIS A 72 -13.18 -13.99 16.75
CA HIS A 72 -12.12 -14.52 17.61
C HIS A 72 -11.21 -15.52 16.87
N SER A 73 -10.99 -15.29 15.58
CA SER A 73 -10.18 -16.16 14.74
C SER A 73 -8.70 -16.10 15.15
N PRO A 74 -7.99 -17.25 15.17
CA PRO A 74 -6.55 -17.26 15.39
C PRO A 74 -5.74 -16.75 14.18
N VAL A 75 -6.39 -16.52 13.04
CA VAL A 75 -5.75 -16.02 11.82
C VAL A 75 -5.50 -14.52 11.95
N TYR A 76 -4.30 -14.10 11.55
CA TYR A 76 -3.91 -12.70 11.53
C TYR A 76 -3.72 -12.22 10.10
N VAL A 77 -4.29 -11.06 9.77
CA VAL A 77 -4.16 -10.42 8.46
C VAL A 77 -3.68 -8.99 8.63
N CYS A 78 -2.68 -8.59 7.84
CA CYS A 78 -2.14 -7.24 7.86
C CYS A 78 -1.74 -6.76 6.45
N ALA A 79 -1.56 -5.46 6.29
CA ALA A 79 -1.04 -4.85 5.08
C ALA A 79 0.27 -4.11 5.35
N LEU A 80 1.28 -4.40 4.53
CA LEU A 80 2.51 -3.63 4.43
C LEU A 80 2.32 -2.48 3.45
N CYS A 81 2.49 -1.25 3.91
CA CYS A 81 2.30 -0.02 3.15
C CYS A 81 3.62 0.76 3.03
N PRO A 82 4.61 0.27 2.26
CA PRO A 82 5.89 0.94 2.14
C PRO A 82 5.75 2.25 1.36
N GLY A 83 6.58 3.22 1.72
CA GLY A 83 6.93 4.34 0.86
C GLY A 83 7.92 3.91 -0.23
N PRO A 84 8.74 4.83 -0.76
CA PRO A 84 9.83 4.48 -1.65
C PRO A 84 10.79 3.48 -0.98
N VAL A 85 11.09 2.38 -1.67
CA VAL A 85 12.10 1.40 -1.28
C VAL A 85 13.12 1.33 -2.42
N ASP A 86 14.39 1.42 -2.09
CA ASP A 86 15.47 1.41 -3.08
C ASP A 86 15.64 -0.01 -3.64
N THR A 87 14.95 -0.30 -4.74
CA THR A 87 14.94 -1.58 -5.42
C THR A 87 15.06 -1.37 -6.93
N GLU A 88 15.45 -2.41 -7.67
CA GLU A 88 15.47 -2.41 -9.15
C GLU A 88 14.10 -2.05 -9.78
N PHE A 89 13.01 -2.14 -9.03
CA PHE A 89 11.68 -1.73 -9.50
C PHE A 89 11.65 -0.24 -9.83
N ASN A 90 12.35 0.60 -9.07
CA ASN A 90 12.42 2.05 -9.31
C ASN A 90 13.10 2.35 -10.64
N ASP A 91 14.18 1.62 -10.95
CA ASP A 91 14.94 1.78 -12.19
C ASP A 91 14.11 1.35 -13.41
N ARG A 92 13.40 0.22 -13.29
CA ARG A 92 12.51 -0.30 -14.36
C ARG A 92 11.26 0.55 -14.58
N ALA A 93 10.74 1.16 -13.51
CA ALA A 93 9.56 2.02 -13.59
C ALA A 93 9.90 3.47 -14.01
N GLY A 94 11.19 3.83 -14.12
CA GLY A 94 11.65 5.18 -14.45
C GLY A 94 11.18 6.25 -13.43
N VAL A 95 10.96 5.85 -12.16
CA VAL A 95 10.37 6.71 -11.15
C VAL A 95 11.46 7.28 -10.23
N VAL A 96 11.63 8.60 -10.25
CA VAL A 96 12.48 9.31 -9.30
C VAL A 96 11.64 9.79 -8.12
N PHE A 97 11.90 9.28 -6.94
CA PHE A 97 11.16 9.68 -5.74
C PHE A 97 11.69 11.00 -5.16
N ALA A 98 10.78 11.89 -4.74
CA ALA A 98 11.12 13.14 -4.07
C ALA A 98 11.63 12.93 -2.63
N LEU A 99 11.31 11.78 -2.03
CA LEU A 99 11.82 11.34 -0.73
C LEU A 99 12.83 10.23 -0.95
N ARG A 100 13.92 10.25 -0.19
CA ARG A 100 14.90 9.17 -0.18
C ARG A 100 14.20 7.86 0.23
N GLY A 101 14.42 6.82 -0.56
CA GLY A 101 13.93 5.47 -0.26
C GLY A 101 14.57 4.91 1.01
N ILE A 102 13.93 3.90 1.58
CA ILE A 102 14.54 3.03 2.59
C ILE A 102 15.12 1.80 1.91
N THR A 103 16.07 1.13 2.55
CA THR A 103 16.61 -0.12 2.01
C THR A 103 15.57 -1.25 2.09
N PRO A 104 15.64 -2.26 1.21
CA PRO A 104 14.77 -3.43 1.29
C PRO A 104 14.85 -4.14 2.65
N GLU A 105 16.06 -4.24 3.23
CA GLU A 105 16.31 -4.87 4.52
C GLU A 105 15.54 -4.15 5.62
N LEU A 106 15.64 -2.82 5.70
CA LEU A 106 14.91 -2.02 6.69
C LEU A 106 13.40 -2.15 6.50
N CYS A 107 12.94 -2.21 5.25
CA CYS A 107 11.52 -2.41 4.95
C CYS A 107 11.02 -3.75 5.51
N VAL A 108 11.78 -4.82 5.31
CA VAL A 108 11.45 -6.17 5.82
C VAL A 108 11.52 -6.22 7.34
N GLU A 109 12.56 -5.66 7.94
CA GLU A 109 12.71 -5.59 9.40
C GLU A 109 11.51 -4.90 10.07
N GLU A 110 11.14 -3.72 9.59
CA GLU A 110 9.97 -2.99 10.11
C GLU A 110 8.65 -3.72 9.84
N ALA A 111 8.55 -4.47 8.72
CA ALA A 111 7.40 -5.32 8.44
C ALA A 111 7.27 -6.43 9.49
N LEU A 112 8.35 -7.16 9.76
CA LEU A 112 8.37 -8.24 10.74
C LEU A 112 8.06 -7.73 12.15
N LEU A 113 8.68 -6.62 12.57
CA LEU A 113 8.38 -5.97 13.85
C LEU A 113 6.91 -5.56 13.95
N GLY A 114 6.35 -5.00 12.88
CA GLY A 114 4.93 -4.65 12.81
C GLY A 114 4.02 -5.87 12.96
N MET A 115 4.38 -6.98 12.32
CA MET A 115 3.65 -8.24 12.42
C MET A 115 3.74 -8.84 13.82
N MET A 116 4.91 -8.81 14.47
CA MET A 116 5.08 -9.26 15.86
C MET A 116 4.18 -8.46 16.82
N HIS A 117 3.98 -7.18 16.57
CA HIS A 117 3.06 -6.30 17.33
C HIS A 117 1.61 -6.38 16.85
N ARG A 118 1.27 -7.30 15.98
CA ARG A 118 -0.07 -7.50 15.41
C ARG A 118 -0.73 -6.24 14.83
N LYS A 119 0.07 -5.38 14.17
CA LYS A 119 -0.45 -4.16 13.52
C LYS A 119 -1.19 -4.51 12.23
N THR A 120 -2.43 -4.09 12.11
CA THR A 120 -3.21 -4.30 10.87
C THR A 120 -2.62 -3.55 9.67
N ILE A 121 -2.10 -2.34 9.88
CA ILE A 121 -1.43 -1.54 8.85
C ILE A 121 0.00 -1.25 9.30
N ILE A 122 0.96 -1.68 8.51
CA ILE A 122 2.39 -1.52 8.77
C ILE A 122 2.95 -0.53 7.75
N VAL A 123 3.43 0.62 8.22
CA VAL A 123 4.08 1.65 7.39
C VAL A 123 5.54 1.72 7.79
N PRO A 124 6.47 1.16 7.00
CA PRO A 124 7.90 1.31 7.23
C PRO A 124 8.33 2.77 7.16
N SER A 125 9.35 3.13 7.90
CA SER A 125 9.88 4.50 8.05
C SER A 125 9.00 5.43 8.91
N ALA A 126 9.60 6.01 9.94
CA ALA A 126 8.94 6.98 10.82
C ALA A 126 8.45 8.21 10.06
N LEU A 127 9.23 8.66 9.06
CA LEU A 127 8.85 9.78 8.20
C LEU A 127 7.57 9.48 7.41
N MET A 128 7.45 8.29 6.83
CA MET A 128 6.24 7.89 6.09
C MET A 128 5.03 7.73 7.02
N ARG A 129 5.23 7.21 8.23
CA ARG A 129 4.16 7.16 9.23
C ARG A 129 3.65 8.56 9.57
N ALA A 130 4.57 9.48 9.85
CA ALA A 130 4.22 10.87 10.13
C ALA A 130 3.48 11.53 8.95
N ALA A 131 3.99 11.38 7.72
CA ALA A 131 3.40 11.95 6.52
C ALA A 131 1.99 11.40 6.23
N THR A 132 1.81 10.07 6.32
CA THR A 132 0.50 9.42 6.10
C THR A 132 -0.50 9.71 7.22
N THR A 133 -0.05 10.08 8.41
CA THR A 133 -0.92 10.53 9.49
C THR A 133 -1.26 12.01 9.33
N ALA A 134 -0.28 12.86 9.07
CA ALA A 134 -0.46 14.31 8.95
C ALA A 134 -1.42 14.69 7.81
N GLN A 135 -1.44 13.93 6.72
CA GLN A 135 -2.35 14.18 5.60
C GLN A 135 -3.84 14.17 5.99
N HIS A 136 -4.23 13.43 7.03
CA HIS A 136 -5.63 13.40 7.48
C HIS A 136 -6.12 14.74 8.02
N PHE A 137 -5.20 15.65 8.39
CA PHE A 137 -5.50 17.00 8.85
C PHE A 137 -5.49 18.04 7.71
N VAL A 138 -5.11 17.64 6.50
CA VAL A 138 -5.06 18.52 5.33
C VAL A 138 -6.26 18.24 4.43
N PRO A 139 -7.10 19.27 4.13
CA PRO A 139 -8.21 19.09 3.19
C PRO A 139 -7.74 18.59 1.83
N THR A 140 -8.45 17.61 1.27
CA THR A 140 -8.10 16.99 -0.02
C THR A 140 -7.87 18.00 -1.16
N PRO A 141 -8.67 19.08 -1.32
CA PRO A 141 -8.41 20.07 -2.37
C PRO A 141 -7.05 20.77 -2.27
N LEU A 142 -6.48 20.88 -1.07
CA LEU A 142 -5.14 21.46 -0.86
C LEU A 142 -4.03 20.42 -1.10
N LEU A 143 -4.31 19.18 -0.77
CA LEU A 143 -3.34 18.09 -0.90
C LEU A 143 -3.13 17.65 -2.35
N MET A 144 -4.20 17.58 -3.15
CA MET A 144 -4.15 17.10 -4.54
C MET A 144 -3.21 17.88 -5.46
N PRO A 145 -3.16 19.23 -5.45
CA PRO A 145 -2.19 19.99 -6.25
C PRO A 145 -0.73 19.72 -5.85
N ILE A 146 -0.48 19.52 -4.55
CA ILE A 146 0.87 19.18 -4.05
C ILE A 146 1.29 17.81 -4.59
N MET A 147 0.40 16.84 -4.50
CA MET A 147 0.63 15.50 -5.03
C MET A 147 0.84 15.50 -6.54
N ALA A 148 0.04 16.30 -7.29
CA ALA A 148 0.20 16.44 -8.74
C ALA A 148 1.59 16.99 -9.11
N ARG A 149 2.08 17.99 -8.39
CA ARG A 149 3.43 18.55 -8.60
C ARG A 149 4.53 17.52 -8.31
N GLN A 150 4.38 16.73 -7.25
CA GLN A 150 5.33 15.67 -6.91
C GLN A 150 5.35 14.56 -7.96
N GLN A 151 4.18 14.14 -8.45
CA GLN A 151 4.09 13.11 -9.48
C GLN A 151 4.66 13.57 -10.83
N LYS A 152 4.41 14.83 -11.24
CA LYS A 152 5.04 15.41 -12.44
C LYS A 152 6.58 15.39 -12.36
N LYS A 153 7.15 15.72 -11.21
CA LYS A 153 8.60 15.61 -11.00
C LYS A 153 9.10 14.18 -11.18
N LYS A 154 8.37 13.19 -10.67
CA LYS A 154 8.72 11.75 -10.79
C LYS A 154 8.69 11.26 -12.24
N LEU A 155 7.79 11.79 -13.07
CA LEU A 155 7.63 11.42 -14.48
C LEU A 155 8.54 12.25 -15.43
N GLY A 156 9.58 12.91 -14.92
CA GLY A 156 10.56 13.64 -15.73
C GLY A 156 10.03 14.89 -16.42
N GLY A 157 8.95 15.51 -15.90
CA GLY A 157 8.38 16.73 -16.47
C GLY A 157 7.58 16.55 -17.76
N SER A 158 7.55 15.37 -18.35
CA SER A 158 6.70 15.03 -19.49
C SER A 158 5.25 14.91 -19.01
N THR A 159 4.35 15.65 -19.62
CA THR A 159 2.92 15.45 -19.40
C THR A 159 2.55 14.11 -20.04
N PRO A 160 2.11 13.08 -19.29
CA PRO A 160 1.63 11.86 -19.92
C PRO A 160 0.42 12.22 -20.78
N THR A 161 0.45 11.86 -22.05
CA THR A 161 -0.71 11.92 -22.91
C THR A 161 -1.78 11.05 -22.25
N GLN A 162 -2.88 11.66 -21.84
CA GLN A 162 -4.00 10.93 -21.26
C GLN A 162 -4.68 10.15 -22.41
N GLU A 163 -4.39 8.86 -22.50
CA GLU A 163 -5.30 7.91 -23.13
C GLU A 163 -6.32 7.50 -22.06
N HIS A 164 -7.48 8.16 -22.15
CA HIS A 164 -8.66 7.80 -21.38
C HIS A 164 -9.40 6.63 -22.05
#